data_3f4d74a5c4d76f161eded3802c6633f5
#
_entry.id   3f4d74a5c4d76f161eded3802c6633f5
#
_cell.length_a   1.000
_cell.length_b   1.000
_cell.length_c   1.000
_cell.angle_alpha   90.00
_cell.angle_beta   90.00
_cell.angle_gamma   90.00
#
_symmetry.space_group_name_H-M   'P 1'
#
loop_
_entity.id
_entity.type
_entity.pdbx_description
1 polymer ?
#
loop_
_entity_poly.entity_id
_entity_poly.type
_entity_poly.pdbx_seq_one_letter_code
_entity_poly.pdbx_strand_id
1 'polypeptide(L)'
;MKTETSSLLLLGVGGTGSATVRGVRRAYGASLRALTVDTDAMSGSSPEVPFVLVGGERLAGRGTGGLPAEAREAFLDKSDVLDAHLDGVRTAVIVAALGGGTGGGATGEIVKRLSDRGIASIVFATQPFAFEGEERASAAITAFGTIEHAADVIVPLPLDTLVADAPSDNMKEALQRATDTLSTALTLFWRMLEKPGYISLDAERLHNAITGSGRARFATASAFGPDRAEAVLRDLSSSRLLAGGASNAPVKSIFMGILAGDDLRLSEVARVADGFRSAFGRNAAFQLGTVNDEETFSGRIAAAVLVFEEGTVAKGSKESRKALRAAAKNRKNAEAALAAADRFSDSEKTMWHGEDLDIPTYLRRNLTLDR
;
A
#
# COMPACT_ATOMS: atom_id res chain seq x y z
N MET A 1 35.78 -2.66 0.45
CA MET A 1 34.55 -3.42 0.14
C MET A 1 33.50 -2.40 -0.35
N LYS A 2 33.07 -2.47 -1.61
CA LYS A 2 31.88 -1.72 -2.03
C LYS A 2 30.72 -2.32 -1.25
N THR A 3 30.08 -1.54 -0.40
CA THR A 3 28.76 -1.86 0.17
C THR A 3 27.83 -2.09 -1.02
N GLU A 4 27.45 -3.35 -1.29
CA GLU A 4 26.41 -3.63 -2.26
C GLU A 4 25.15 -2.88 -1.81
N THR A 5 24.74 -1.92 -2.61
CA THR A 5 23.51 -1.16 -2.34
C THR A 5 22.34 -2.13 -2.52
N SER A 6 21.50 -2.27 -1.50
CA SER A 6 20.32 -3.15 -1.56
C SER A 6 19.51 -2.92 -2.83
N SER A 7 19.13 -3.99 -3.50
CA SER A 7 18.24 -3.96 -4.67
C SER A 7 16.76 -3.68 -4.30
N LEU A 8 16.47 -3.61 -3.00
CA LEU A 8 15.16 -3.25 -2.45
C LEU A 8 15.11 -1.76 -2.12
N LEU A 9 13.98 -1.12 -2.38
CA LEU A 9 13.67 0.25 -1.97
C LEU A 9 12.34 0.26 -1.19
N LEU A 10 12.34 0.85 0.01
CA LEU A 10 11.12 1.16 0.74
C LEU A 10 10.69 2.60 0.42
N LEU A 11 9.50 2.75 -0.17
CA LEU A 11 8.99 4.04 -0.65
C LEU A 11 7.68 4.42 0.06
N GLY A 12 7.69 5.56 0.76
CA GLY A 12 6.49 6.13 1.37
C GLY A 12 5.87 7.22 0.48
N VAL A 13 4.58 7.14 0.19
CA VAL A 13 3.86 8.13 -0.62
C VAL A 13 2.78 8.81 0.21
N GLY A 14 2.88 10.14 0.29
CA GLY A 14 2.00 10.97 1.11
C GLY A 14 2.32 10.90 2.60
N GLY A 15 1.60 11.64 3.42
CA GLY A 15 1.88 11.82 4.85
C GLY A 15 1.93 10.50 5.64
N THR A 16 0.93 9.64 5.51
CA THR A 16 0.87 8.34 6.21
C THR A 16 1.97 7.39 5.71
N GLY A 17 2.19 7.30 4.40
CA GLY A 17 3.27 6.49 3.83
C GLY A 17 4.64 6.95 4.32
N SER A 18 4.87 8.26 4.34
CA SER A 18 6.11 8.86 4.84
C SER A 18 6.31 8.61 6.35
N ALA A 19 5.26 8.72 7.15
CA ALA A 19 5.31 8.43 8.59
C ALA A 19 5.67 6.96 8.86
N THR A 20 5.04 6.04 8.12
CA THR A 20 5.32 4.59 8.22
C THR A 20 6.78 4.28 7.86
N VAL A 21 7.28 4.81 6.75
CA VAL A 21 8.67 4.58 6.31
C VAL A 21 9.68 5.13 7.32
N ARG A 22 9.41 6.29 7.92
CA ARG A 22 10.24 6.80 9.03
C ARG A 22 10.21 5.87 10.25
N GLY A 23 9.05 5.29 10.58
CA GLY A 23 8.92 4.30 11.64
C GLY A 23 9.79 3.06 11.37
N VAL A 24 9.73 2.52 10.16
CA VAL A 24 10.59 1.40 9.74
C VAL A 24 12.07 1.76 9.80
N ARG A 25 12.44 2.97 9.34
CA ARG A 25 13.82 3.46 9.37
C ARG A 25 14.38 3.52 10.79
N ARG A 26 13.59 4.01 11.76
CA ARG A 26 13.99 4.05 13.18
C ARG A 26 14.18 2.66 13.77
N ALA A 27 13.28 1.72 13.43
CA ALA A 27 13.31 0.36 13.97
C ALA A 27 14.36 -0.55 13.31
N TYR A 28 14.62 -0.37 12.02
CA TYR A 28 15.57 -1.20 11.26
C TYR A 28 16.99 -0.64 11.29
N GLY A 29 17.13 0.69 11.25
CA GLY A 29 18.44 1.35 11.26
C GLY A 29 18.84 2.01 9.95
N ALA A 30 20.06 2.55 9.94
CA ALA A 30 20.57 3.40 8.86
C ALA A 30 20.86 2.67 7.53
N SER A 31 20.95 1.35 7.53
CA SER A 31 21.16 0.55 6.32
C SER A 31 19.91 0.40 5.45
N LEU A 32 18.73 0.72 5.96
CA LEU A 32 17.49 0.68 5.19
C LEU A 32 17.57 1.63 3.98
N ARG A 33 17.44 1.12 2.78
CA ARG A 33 17.27 1.95 1.59
C ARG A 33 15.82 2.42 1.51
N ALA A 34 15.59 3.68 1.83
CA ALA A 34 14.25 4.25 1.92
C ALA A 34 14.17 5.63 1.26
N LEU A 35 12.97 5.97 0.81
CA LEU A 35 12.63 7.26 0.19
C LEU A 35 11.19 7.64 0.57
N THR A 36 10.92 8.93 0.69
CA THR A 36 9.56 9.45 0.85
C THR A 36 9.24 10.46 -0.24
N VAL A 37 8.00 10.45 -0.72
CA VAL A 37 7.48 11.35 -1.75
C VAL A 37 6.20 12.00 -1.25
N ASP A 38 6.13 13.32 -1.26
CA ASP A 38 4.91 14.02 -0.88
C ASP A 38 4.78 15.35 -1.65
N THR A 39 3.57 15.88 -1.67
CA THR A 39 3.25 17.24 -2.16
C THR A 39 3.28 18.27 -1.06
N ASP A 40 3.33 17.85 0.21
CA ASP A 40 3.46 18.71 1.40
C ASP A 40 4.92 18.74 1.87
N ALA A 41 5.51 19.93 1.85
CA ALA A 41 6.89 20.16 2.28
C ALA A 41 7.13 19.82 3.76
N MET A 42 6.10 19.92 4.61
CA MET A 42 6.19 19.57 6.03
C MET A 42 6.44 18.08 6.25
N SER A 43 6.03 17.22 5.32
CA SER A 43 6.35 15.80 5.35
C SER A 43 7.84 15.49 5.23
N GLY A 44 8.62 16.42 4.66
CA GLY A 44 10.08 16.30 4.52
C GLY A 44 10.89 16.85 5.69
N SER A 45 10.25 17.32 6.76
CA SER A 45 10.91 17.96 7.90
C SER A 45 11.86 17.05 8.71
N SER A 46 11.78 15.73 8.52
CA SER A 46 12.66 14.75 9.18
C SER A 46 13.83 14.34 8.30
N PRO A 47 15.09 14.53 8.74
CA PRO A 47 16.28 14.18 7.96
C PRO A 47 16.57 12.66 7.93
N GLU A 48 15.78 11.85 8.61
CA GLU A 48 16.03 10.41 8.77
C GLU A 48 15.91 9.62 7.46
N VAL A 49 15.09 10.09 6.52
CA VAL A 49 14.82 9.47 5.23
C VAL A 49 14.89 10.52 4.13
N PRO A 50 15.57 10.26 3.00
CA PRO A 50 15.53 11.14 1.84
C PRO A 50 14.08 11.46 1.43
N PHE A 51 13.85 12.69 1.01
CA PHE A 51 12.53 13.22 0.70
C PHE A 51 12.51 13.88 -0.68
N VAL A 52 11.48 13.55 -1.45
CA VAL A 52 11.19 14.15 -2.75
C VAL A 52 9.89 14.96 -2.65
N LEU A 53 9.99 16.27 -2.77
CA LEU A 53 8.85 17.16 -2.89
C LEU A 53 8.40 17.20 -4.36
N VAL A 54 7.16 16.80 -4.62
CA VAL A 54 6.52 16.93 -5.95
C VAL A 54 5.53 18.09 -5.94
N GLY A 55 5.39 18.77 -7.10
CA GLY A 55 4.49 19.93 -7.23
C GLY A 55 4.94 21.17 -6.46
N GLY A 56 6.24 21.32 -6.16
CA GLY A 56 6.76 22.46 -5.40
C GLY A 56 6.40 23.83 -6.01
N GLU A 57 6.41 23.97 -7.32
CA GLU A 57 6.03 25.18 -8.04
C GLU A 57 4.51 25.36 -8.10
N ARG A 58 3.78 24.29 -8.42
CA ARG A 58 2.31 24.28 -8.59
C ARG A 58 1.57 24.45 -7.28
N LEU A 59 1.99 23.73 -6.24
CA LEU A 59 1.32 23.63 -4.94
C LEU A 59 1.99 24.46 -3.85
N ALA A 60 3.12 25.09 -4.15
CA ALA A 60 3.94 25.84 -3.19
C ALA A 60 4.27 25.04 -1.90
N GLY A 61 4.35 23.70 -2.01
CA GLY A 61 4.65 22.81 -0.89
C GLY A 61 3.54 22.68 0.17
N ARG A 62 2.31 23.12 -0.14
CA ARG A 62 1.16 23.10 0.81
C ARG A 62 0.30 21.85 0.72
N GLY A 63 0.74 20.84 -0.04
CA GLY A 63 -0.08 19.66 -0.32
C GLY A 63 -1.22 19.96 -1.29
N THR A 64 -2.04 18.95 -1.54
CA THR A 64 -3.12 18.99 -2.55
C THR A 64 -4.50 19.31 -1.97
N GLY A 65 -4.61 19.56 -0.66
CA GLY A 65 -5.92 19.76 -0.02
C GLY A 65 -6.86 18.53 -0.12
N GLY A 66 -6.29 17.32 -0.27
CA GLY A 66 -7.09 16.09 -0.42
C GLY A 66 -7.44 15.72 -1.86
N LEU A 67 -7.05 16.50 -2.87
CA LEU A 67 -7.40 16.29 -4.28
C LEU A 67 -6.41 15.36 -4.99
N PRO A 68 -6.79 14.11 -5.38
CA PRO A 68 -5.89 13.17 -6.03
C PRO A 68 -5.43 13.62 -7.42
N ALA A 69 -6.27 14.36 -8.16
CA ALA A 69 -5.93 14.87 -9.48
C ALA A 69 -4.72 15.83 -9.42
N GLU A 70 -4.70 16.74 -8.44
CA GLU A 70 -3.58 17.66 -8.22
C GLU A 70 -2.28 16.95 -7.90
N ALA A 71 -2.33 15.89 -7.06
CA ALA A 71 -1.14 15.10 -6.75
C ALA A 71 -0.59 14.36 -7.96
N ARG A 72 -1.49 13.85 -8.80
CA ARG A 72 -1.13 13.17 -10.02
C ARG A 72 -0.41 14.09 -10.99
N GLU A 73 -0.97 15.26 -11.27
CA GLU A 73 -0.36 16.27 -12.14
C GLU A 73 0.97 16.77 -11.55
N ALA A 74 1.01 17.05 -10.23
CA ALA A 74 2.20 17.45 -9.52
C ALA A 74 3.36 16.44 -9.65
N PHE A 75 3.05 15.14 -9.63
CA PHE A 75 4.06 14.10 -9.87
C PHE A 75 4.48 14.04 -11.33
N LEU A 76 3.55 14.16 -12.28
CA LEU A 76 3.86 14.11 -13.71
C LEU A 76 4.75 15.27 -14.16
N ASP A 77 4.57 16.45 -13.58
CA ASP A 77 5.38 17.64 -13.89
C ASP A 77 6.88 17.44 -13.57
N LYS A 78 7.22 16.60 -12.59
CA LYS A 78 8.60 16.33 -12.14
C LYS A 78 8.85 14.85 -11.82
N SER A 79 8.35 13.94 -12.63
CA SER A 79 8.48 12.50 -12.41
C SER A 79 9.92 11.97 -12.48
N ASP A 80 10.81 12.69 -13.18
CA ASP A 80 12.24 12.40 -13.32
C ASP A 80 13.03 12.55 -12.03
N VAL A 81 12.55 13.36 -11.08
CA VAL A 81 13.21 13.52 -9.76
C VAL A 81 13.30 12.18 -9.01
N LEU A 82 12.32 11.28 -9.21
CA LEU A 82 12.35 9.94 -8.63
C LEU A 82 13.54 9.10 -9.16
N ASP A 83 13.91 9.31 -10.41
CA ASP A 83 14.90 8.51 -11.12
C ASP A 83 16.27 8.51 -10.47
N ALA A 84 16.67 9.63 -9.87
CA ALA A 84 17.94 9.77 -9.15
C ALA A 84 18.09 8.80 -7.95
N HIS A 85 16.96 8.26 -7.47
CA HIS A 85 16.91 7.35 -6.32
C HIS A 85 16.73 5.87 -6.71
N LEU A 86 16.53 5.59 -8.01
CA LEU A 86 16.17 4.24 -8.50
C LEU A 86 17.36 3.42 -9.01
N ASP A 87 18.57 3.97 -9.04
CA ASP A 87 19.73 3.25 -9.56
C ASP A 87 20.00 1.97 -8.77
N GLY A 88 20.12 0.84 -9.46
CA GLY A 88 20.28 -0.50 -8.87
C GLY A 88 19.06 -1.06 -8.12
N VAL A 89 17.91 -0.38 -8.11
CA VAL A 89 16.66 -0.91 -7.54
C VAL A 89 16.06 -1.94 -8.49
N ARG A 90 15.69 -3.11 -7.98
CA ARG A 90 14.96 -4.15 -8.71
C ARG A 90 13.53 -4.33 -8.20
N THR A 91 13.33 -4.06 -6.92
CA THR A 91 12.01 -4.20 -6.29
C THR A 91 11.74 -3.02 -5.36
N ALA A 92 10.58 -2.39 -5.53
CA ALA A 92 10.10 -1.32 -4.67
C ALA A 92 8.93 -1.82 -3.79
N VAL A 93 9.08 -1.65 -2.49
CA VAL A 93 8.01 -1.83 -1.50
C VAL A 93 7.43 -0.45 -1.21
N ILE A 94 6.17 -0.24 -1.60
CA ILE A 94 5.51 1.06 -1.53
C ILE A 94 4.46 1.05 -0.44
N VAL A 95 4.42 2.13 0.37
CA VAL A 95 3.37 2.35 1.37
C VAL A 95 2.61 3.62 1.00
N ALA A 96 1.30 3.49 0.81
CA ALA A 96 0.46 4.62 0.45
C ALA A 96 -0.90 4.56 1.15
N ALA A 97 -1.39 5.71 1.65
CA ALA A 97 -2.74 5.82 2.18
C ALA A 97 -3.68 6.30 1.06
N LEU A 98 -4.68 5.50 0.75
CA LEU A 98 -5.68 5.82 -0.27
C LEU A 98 -6.81 6.66 0.32
N GLY A 99 -7.51 7.40 -0.54
CA GLY A 99 -8.58 8.33 -0.12
C GLY A 99 -8.09 9.74 0.22
N GLY A 100 -6.74 9.95 0.32
CA GLY A 100 -6.13 11.27 0.38
C GLY A 100 -5.58 11.72 -0.98
N GLY A 101 -5.10 12.97 -1.04
CA GLY A 101 -4.60 13.56 -2.30
C GLY A 101 -3.34 12.87 -2.79
N THR A 102 -2.21 12.97 -2.08
CA THR A 102 -0.90 12.48 -2.56
C THR A 102 -0.88 10.96 -2.72
N GLY A 103 -1.29 10.20 -1.68
CA GLY A 103 -1.30 8.74 -1.73
C GLY A 103 -2.23 8.19 -2.80
N GLY A 104 -3.42 8.76 -2.95
CA GLY A 104 -4.40 8.34 -3.96
C GLY A 104 -4.03 8.75 -5.39
N GLY A 105 -3.43 9.93 -5.58
CA GLY A 105 -3.16 10.50 -6.90
C GLY A 105 -1.80 10.13 -7.48
N ALA A 106 -0.72 10.25 -6.70
CA ALA A 106 0.63 10.05 -7.20
C ALA A 106 1.05 8.59 -7.28
N THR A 107 0.54 7.70 -6.39
CA THR A 107 1.02 6.31 -6.29
C THR A 107 0.88 5.55 -7.62
N GLY A 108 -0.24 5.70 -8.31
CA GLY A 108 -0.46 5.03 -9.60
C GLY A 108 0.57 5.43 -10.66
N GLU A 109 0.93 6.71 -10.72
CA GLU A 109 1.93 7.22 -11.67
C GLU A 109 3.35 6.82 -11.25
N ILE A 110 3.66 6.81 -9.94
CA ILE A 110 4.92 6.28 -9.39
C ILE A 110 5.10 4.82 -9.81
N VAL A 111 4.09 3.99 -9.61
CA VAL A 111 4.13 2.57 -9.97
C VAL A 111 4.35 2.37 -11.47
N LYS A 112 3.71 3.17 -12.32
CA LYS A 112 3.95 3.16 -13.77
C LYS A 112 5.41 3.52 -14.09
N ARG A 113 5.94 4.57 -13.45
CA ARG A 113 7.34 4.99 -13.64
C ARG A 113 8.33 3.88 -13.27
N LEU A 114 8.08 3.19 -12.16
CA LEU A 114 8.86 2.02 -11.74
C LEU A 114 8.79 0.89 -12.78
N SER A 115 7.57 0.62 -13.25
CA SER A 115 7.32 -0.40 -14.27
C SER A 115 8.06 -0.12 -15.59
N ASP A 116 8.08 1.14 -16.04
CA ASP A 116 8.77 1.56 -17.26
C ASP A 116 10.29 1.35 -17.15
N ARG A 117 10.81 1.29 -15.92
CA ARG A 117 12.21 1.00 -15.61
C ARG A 117 12.49 -0.48 -15.30
N GLY A 118 11.48 -1.34 -15.43
CA GLY A 118 11.62 -2.77 -15.12
C GLY A 118 11.73 -3.08 -13.63
N ILE A 119 11.34 -2.16 -12.76
CA ILE A 119 11.35 -2.33 -11.30
C ILE A 119 10.01 -2.93 -10.89
N ALA A 120 10.04 -4.11 -10.26
CA ALA A 120 8.86 -4.74 -9.71
C ALA A 120 8.34 -3.98 -8.48
N SER A 121 7.02 -3.96 -8.28
CA SER A 121 6.38 -3.18 -7.22
C SER A 121 5.38 -3.99 -6.41
N ILE A 122 5.46 -3.86 -5.08
CA ILE A 122 4.44 -4.29 -4.14
C ILE A 122 3.93 -3.07 -3.38
N VAL A 123 2.61 -2.84 -3.40
CA VAL A 123 1.98 -1.66 -2.79
C VAL A 123 1.15 -2.06 -1.59
N PHE A 124 1.56 -1.66 -0.40
CA PHE A 124 0.78 -1.72 0.82
C PHE A 124 -0.14 -0.50 0.88
N ALA A 125 -1.40 -0.72 0.54
CA ALA A 125 -2.40 0.32 0.33
C ALA A 125 -3.35 0.39 1.53
N THR A 126 -3.18 1.38 2.42
CA THR A 126 -4.16 1.57 3.50
C THR A 126 -5.42 2.21 2.94
N GLN A 127 -6.56 1.70 3.39
CA GLN A 127 -7.88 2.23 3.05
C GLN A 127 -8.41 3.07 4.21
N PRO A 128 -9.16 4.17 3.93
CA PRO A 128 -9.67 5.05 4.98
C PRO A 128 -10.60 4.32 5.94
N PHE A 129 -10.78 4.89 7.13
CA PHE A 129 -11.80 4.43 8.06
C PHE A 129 -13.21 4.59 7.45
N ALA A 130 -14.13 3.71 7.81
CA ALA A 130 -15.50 3.76 7.33
C ALA A 130 -16.21 5.09 7.69
N PHE A 131 -15.86 5.70 8.83
CA PHE A 131 -16.42 6.98 9.27
C PHE A 131 -15.85 8.22 8.55
N GLU A 132 -14.80 8.10 7.73
CA GLU A 132 -14.23 9.24 6.99
C GLU A 132 -15.10 9.72 5.82
N GLY A 133 -16.14 8.98 5.50
CA GLY A 133 -17.17 9.36 4.56
C GLY A 133 -17.01 8.77 3.15
N GLU A 134 -18.11 8.85 2.39
CA GLU A 134 -18.21 8.21 1.07
C GLU A 134 -17.27 8.80 0.02
N GLU A 135 -16.95 10.09 0.10
CA GLU A 135 -16.03 10.75 -0.82
C GLU A 135 -14.63 10.14 -0.73
N ARG A 136 -14.09 9.99 0.50
CA ARG A 136 -12.79 9.36 0.72
C ARG A 136 -12.79 7.89 0.37
N ALA A 137 -13.86 7.17 0.68
CA ALA A 137 -14.01 5.76 0.32
C ALA A 137 -14.03 5.58 -1.21
N SER A 138 -14.79 6.41 -1.94
CA SER A 138 -14.86 6.38 -3.40
C SER A 138 -13.52 6.74 -4.05
N ALA A 139 -12.83 7.76 -3.54
CA ALA A 139 -11.49 8.12 -3.99
C ALA A 139 -10.48 6.98 -3.77
N ALA A 140 -10.56 6.29 -2.61
CA ALA A 140 -9.73 5.15 -2.30
C ALA A 140 -9.98 3.98 -3.25
N ILE A 141 -11.24 3.65 -3.55
CA ILE A 141 -11.60 2.59 -4.51
C ILE A 141 -11.05 2.89 -5.90
N THR A 142 -11.18 4.15 -6.35
CA THR A 142 -10.68 4.59 -7.67
C THR A 142 -9.16 4.48 -7.75
N ALA A 143 -8.46 4.96 -6.72
CA ALA A 143 -7.01 4.86 -6.63
C ALA A 143 -6.54 3.40 -6.56
N PHE A 144 -7.22 2.57 -5.75
CA PHE A 144 -6.93 1.15 -5.62
C PHE A 144 -6.99 0.45 -6.98
N GLY A 145 -8.08 0.64 -7.74
CA GLY A 145 -8.22 0.06 -9.08
C GLY A 145 -7.12 0.49 -10.04
N THR A 146 -6.71 1.76 -10.01
CA THR A 146 -5.60 2.27 -10.83
C THR A 146 -4.27 1.61 -10.47
N ILE A 147 -3.98 1.49 -9.18
CA ILE A 147 -2.74 0.87 -8.67
C ILE A 147 -2.73 -0.62 -8.97
N GLU A 148 -3.83 -1.33 -8.72
CA GLU A 148 -3.96 -2.78 -8.96
C GLU A 148 -3.62 -3.18 -10.39
N HIS A 149 -3.98 -2.33 -11.38
CA HIS A 149 -3.67 -2.60 -12.78
C HIS A 149 -2.22 -2.25 -13.16
N ALA A 150 -1.55 -1.42 -12.38
CA ALA A 150 -0.20 -0.95 -12.68
C ALA A 150 0.87 -1.69 -11.87
N ALA A 151 0.61 -2.04 -10.62
CA ALA A 151 1.51 -2.74 -9.72
C ALA A 151 1.64 -4.22 -10.08
N ASP A 152 2.76 -4.83 -9.66
CA ASP A 152 2.91 -6.29 -9.71
C ASP A 152 2.07 -6.95 -8.62
N VAL A 153 2.04 -6.32 -7.42
CA VAL A 153 1.19 -6.75 -6.30
C VAL A 153 0.60 -5.54 -5.58
N ILE A 154 -0.66 -5.63 -5.19
CA ILE A 154 -1.29 -4.73 -4.23
C ILE A 154 -1.78 -5.50 -3.00
N VAL A 155 -1.52 -4.95 -1.82
CA VAL A 155 -1.92 -5.48 -0.51
C VAL A 155 -2.89 -4.49 0.14
N PRO A 156 -4.20 -4.76 0.16
CA PRO A 156 -5.17 -3.90 0.83
C PRO A 156 -5.04 -3.99 2.35
N LEU A 157 -5.02 -2.85 3.02
CA LEU A 157 -4.89 -2.72 4.47
C LEU A 157 -5.95 -1.76 5.01
N PRO A 158 -7.19 -2.22 5.30
CA PRO A 158 -8.23 -1.36 5.87
C PRO A 158 -7.81 -0.85 7.26
N LEU A 159 -7.86 0.46 7.49
CA LEU A 159 -7.49 1.07 8.76
C LEU A 159 -8.35 0.55 9.92
N ASP A 160 -9.65 0.34 9.70
CA ASP A 160 -10.53 -0.27 10.70
C ASP A 160 -10.03 -1.63 11.19
N THR A 161 -9.42 -2.41 10.28
CA THR A 161 -8.85 -3.72 10.65
C THR A 161 -7.55 -3.59 11.43
N LEU A 162 -6.71 -2.59 11.09
CA LEU A 162 -5.42 -2.38 11.76
C LEU A 162 -5.57 -1.90 13.21
N VAL A 163 -6.68 -1.25 13.56
CA VAL A 163 -6.94 -0.73 14.93
C VAL A 163 -8.09 -1.45 15.65
N ALA A 164 -8.59 -2.54 15.10
CA ALA A 164 -9.78 -3.23 15.62
C ALA A 164 -9.67 -3.70 17.07
N ASP A 165 -8.45 -3.90 17.57
CA ASP A 165 -8.20 -4.37 18.94
C ASP A 165 -8.13 -3.24 19.98
N ALA A 166 -8.31 -1.97 19.56
CA ALA A 166 -8.25 -0.82 20.44
C ALA A 166 -9.39 0.20 20.18
N PRO A 167 -10.66 -0.19 20.32
CA PRO A 167 -11.82 0.66 19.99
C PRO A 167 -11.99 1.87 20.91
N SER A 168 -11.28 1.92 22.05
CA SER A 168 -11.33 3.01 23.02
C SER A 168 -10.28 4.10 22.80
N ASP A 169 -9.38 3.94 21.82
CA ASP A 169 -8.38 4.96 21.50
C ASP A 169 -9.07 6.25 21.02
N ASN A 170 -8.51 7.39 21.39
CA ASN A 170 -8.87 8.62 20.70
C ASN A 170 -8.30 8.62 19.26
N MET A 171 -8.81 9.52 18.41
CA MET A 171 -8.46 9.56 16.98
C MET A 171 -6.94 9.63 16.74
N LYS A 172 -6.22 10.43 17.53
CA LYS A 172 -4.76 10.55 17.39
C LYS A 172 -4.05 9.25 17.73
N GLU A 173 -4.47 8.59 18.80
CA GLU A 173 -3.93 7.31 19.24
C GLU A 173 -4.24 6.20 18.23
N ALA A 174 -5.45 6.16 17.69
CA ALA A 174 -5.83 5.19 16.67
C ALA A 174 -4.98 5.33 15.39
N LEU A 175 -4.79 6.55 14.89
CA LEU A 175 -3.93 6.82 13.73
C LEU A 175 -2.46 6.49 14.00
N GLN A 176 -1.95 6.83 15.19
CA GLN A 176 -0.60 6.48 15.59
C GLN A 176 -0.43 4.97 15.68
N ARG A 177 -1.37 4.27 16.30
CA ARG A 177 -1.37 2.80 16.42
C ARG A 177 -1.38 2.13 15.04
N ALA A 178 -2.21 2.60 14.10
CA ALA A 178 -2.22 2.08 12.74
C ALA A 178 -0.84 2.23 12.07
N THR A 179 -0.21 3.39 12.22
CA THR A 179 1.12 3.67 11.68
C THR A 179 2.19 2.80 12.33
N ASP A 180 2.14 2.64 13.66
CA ASP A 180 3.10 1.82 14.42
C ASP A 180 2.94 0.33 14.11
N THR A 181 1.71 -0.16 14.01
CA THR A 181 1.41 -1.54 13.60
C THR A 181 1.98 -1.82 12.22
N LEU A 182 1.72 -0.94 11.25
CA LEU A 182 2.22 -1.08 9.90
C LEU A 182 3.75 -0.97 9.83
N SER A 183 4.34 -0.05 10.58
CA SER A 183 5.81 0.09 10.65
C SER A 183 6.46 -1.15 11.24
N THR A 184 5.88 -1.71 12.31
CA THR A 184 6.37 -2.96 12.94
C THR A 184 6.26 -4.13 11.96
N ALA A 185 5.11 -4.29 11.31
CA ALA A 185 4.89 -5.36 10.34
C ALA A 185 5.86 -5.27 9.15
N LEU A 186 6.07 -4.08 8.61
CA LEU A 186 7.02 -3.86 7.52
C LEU A 186 8.48 -4.01 7.97
N THR A 187 8.79 -3.71 9.23
CA THR A 187 10.14 -3.97 9.77
C THR A 187 10.42 -5.47 9.84
N LEU A 188 9.46 -6.29 10.28
CA LEU A 188 9.58 -7.75 10.26
C LEU A 188 9.74 -8.27 8.82
N PHE A 189 8.91 -7.77 7.90
CA PHE A 189 9.00 -8.12 6.48
C PHE A 189 10.34 -7.76 5.88
N TRP A 190 10.89 -6.57 6.18
CA TRP A 190 12.20 -6.14 5.68
C TRP A 190 13.34 -6.97 6.25
N ARG A 191 13.30 -7.26 7.57
CA ARG A 191 14.30 -8.15 8.21
C ARG A 191 14.31 -9.53 7.57
N MET A 192 13.15 -10.07 7.24
CA MET A 192 13.01 -11.36 6.54
C MET A 192 13.77 -11.41 5.21
N LEU A 193 13.88 -10.28 4.51
CA LEU A 193 14.48 -10.19 3.17
C LEU A 193 15.98 -9.86 3.18
N GLU A 194 16.47 -9.17 4.20
CA GLU A 194 17.84 -8.66 4.24
C GLU A 194 18.71 -9.26 5.33
N LYS A 195 18.14 -9.91 6.33
CA LYS A 195 18.91 -10.55 7.38
C LYS A 195 19.18 -12.01 7.06
N PRO A 196 20.39 -12.52 7.39
CA PRO A 196 20.73 -13.92 7.17
C PRO A 196 19.90 -14.86 8.06
N GLY A 197 19.74 -16.09 7.59
CA GLY A 197 19.09 -17.16 8.35
C GLY A 197 19.46 -18.54 7.83
N TYR A 198 18.97 -19.59 8.46
CA TYR A 198 19.24 -20.98 8.07
C TYR A 198 18.62 -21.34 6.71
N ILE A 199 17.47 -20.74 6.38
CA ILE A 199 16.78 -20.90 5.10
C ILE A 199 16.64 -19.50 4.50
N SER A 200 17.35 -19.23 3.40
CA SER A 200 17.35 -17.92 2.78
C SER A 200 16.03 -17.60 2.08
N LEU A 201 15.50 -16.41 2.34
CA LEU A 201 14.34 -15.83 1.67
C LEU A 201 14.69 -14.38 1.33
N ASP A 202 15.37 -14.18 0.23
CA ASP A 202 16.02 -12.94 -0.15
C ASP A 202 15.18 -12.07 -1.12
N ALA A 203 15.72 -10.90 -1.44
CA ALA A 203 15.10 -9.95 -2.36
C ALA A 203 14.81 -10.53 -3.76
N GLU A 204 15.66 -11.47 -4.25
CA GLU A 204 15.45 -12.11 -5.55
C GLU A 204 14.24 -13.05 -5.54
N ARG A 205 14.09 -13.82 -4.46
CA ARG A 205 12.91 -14.69 -4.28
C ARG A 205 11.63 -13.87 -4.14
N LEU A 206 11.68 -12.73 -3.42
CA LEU A 206 10.56 -11.80 -3.38
C LEU A 206 10.24 -11.27 -4.77
N HIS A 207 11.25 -10.78 -5.51
CA HIS A 207 11.08 -10.27 -6.87
C HIS A 207 10.33 -11.26 -7.76
N ASN A 208 10.74 -12.53 -7.74
CA ASN A 208 10.12 -13.59 -8.51
C ASN A 208 8.70 -13.94 -8.03
N ALA A 209 8.45 -13.87 -6.73
CA ALA A 209 7.13 -14.16 -6.16
C ALA A 209 6.08 -13.09 -6.48
N ILE A 210 6.48 -11.80 -6.49
CA ILE A 210 5.56 -10.69 -6.72
C ILE A 210 5.30 -10.42 -8.19
N THR A 211 6.28 -10.67 -9.09
CA THR A 211 6.16 -10.30 -10.50
C THR A 211 4.88 -10.85 -11.13
N GLY A 212 3.96 -9.94 -11.48
CA GLY A 212 2.69 -10.27 -12.11
C GLY A 212 1.73 -11.10 -11.25
N SER A 213 1.82 -11.03 -9.91
CA SER A 213 0.98 -11.83 -9.01
C SER A 213 -0.37 -11.18 -8.67
N GLY A 214 -0.55 -9.88 -8.91
CA GLY A 214 -1.82 -9.18 -8.77
C GLY A 214 -2.12 -8.78 -7.32
N ARG A 215 -2.88 -9.58 -6.57
CA ARG A 215 -3.30 -9.26 -5.20
C ARG A 215 -2.64 -10.18 -4.18
N ALA A 216 -2.32 -9.63 -3.00
CA ALA A 216 -1.89 -10.43 -1.86
C ALA A 216 -2.51 -9.94 -0.56
N ARG A 217 -2.57 -10.83 0.43
CA ARG A 217 -2.87 -10.51 1.83
C ARG A 217 -1.59 -10.58 2.64
N PHE A 218 -1.48 -9.75 3.66
CA PHE A 218 -0.29 -9.65 4.49
C PHE A 218 -0.65 -9.67 5.96
N ALA A 219 0.08 -10.44 6.75
CA ALA A 219 -0.02 -10.39 8.21
C ALA A 219 1.32 -10.71 8.85
N THR A 220 1.45 -10.29 10.11
CA THR A 220 2.56 -10.62 10.98
C THR A 220 2.04 -11.03 12.34
N ALA A 221 2.78 -11.90 13.02
CA ALA A 221 2.53 -12.24 14.42
C ALA A 221 3.85 -12.43 15.17
N SER A 222 3.84 -12.26 16.48
CA SER A 222 5.00 -12.55 17.29
C SER A 222 4.62 -12.96 18.71
N ALA A 223 5.34 -13.92 19.27
CA ALA A 223 5.10 -14.42 20.60
C ALA A 223 6.39 -14.79 21.33
N PHE A 224 6.31 -14.83 22.65
CA PHE A 224 7.37 -15.23 23.57
C PHE A 224 6.96 -16.48 24.34
N GLY A 225 7.94 -17.14 24.92
CA GLY A 225 7.75 -18.24 25.88
C GLY A 225 7.70 -19.63 25.24
N PRO A 226 7.35 -20.68 26.04
CA PRO A 226 7.45 -22.06 25.61
C PRO A 226 6.50 -22.43 24.47
N ASP A 227 5.32 -21.81 24.40
CA ASP A 227 4.27 -22.09 23.42
C ASP A 227 4.23 -21.02 22.29
N ARG A 228 5.36 -20.32 22.09
CA ARG A 228 5.46 -19.21 21.14
C ARG A 228 5.10 -19.59 19.71
N ALA A 229 5.40 -20.81 19.28
CA ALA A 229 5.09 -21.29 17.93
C ALA A 229 3.57 -21.47 17.73
N GLU A 230 2.87 -22.06 18.70
CA GLU A 230 1.42 -22.18 18.71
C GLU A 230 0.74 -20.81 18.76
N ALA A 231 1.25 -19.90 19.56
CA ALA A 231 0.72 -18.55 19.67
C ALA A 231 0.85 -17.80 18.33
N VAL A 232 2.02 -17.83 17.67
CA VAL A 232 2.23 -17.23 16.36
C VAL A 232 1.29 -17.84 15.31
N LEU A 233 1.16 -19.17 15.26
CA LEU A 233 0.26 -19.84 14.33
C LEU A 233 -1.19 -19.44 14.55
N ARG A 234 -1.65 -19.41 15.80
CA ARG A 234 -3.01 -19.00 16.16
C ARG A 234 -3.27 -17.55 15.74
N ASP A 235 -2.37 -16.63 16.06
CA ASP A 235 -2.52 -15.21 15.79
C ASP A 235 -2.49 -14.90 14.29
N LEU A 236 -1.64 -15.58 13.50
CA LEU A 236 -1.68 -15.53 12.05
C LEU A 236 -3.00 -16.09 11.49
N SER A 237 -3.44 -17.25 12.00
CA SER A 237 -4.65 -17.92 11.50
C SER A 237 -5.93 -17.14 11.80
N SER A 238 -5.95 -16.40 12.91
CA SER A 238 -7.06 -15.52 13.31
C SER A 238 -6.96 -14.11 12.77
N SER A 239 -5.89 -13.78 12.04
CA SER A 239 -5.68 -12.43 11.52
C SER A 239 -6.80 -12.01 10.55
N ARG A 240 -7.48 -10.92 10.88
CA ARG A 240 -8.53 -10.32 10.03
C ARG A 240 -7.98 -9.87 8.68
N LEU A 241 -6.70 -9.50 8.60
CA LEU A 241 -6.04 -9.14 7.35
C LEU A 241 -5.85 -10.33 6.40
N LEU A 242 -5.80 -11.55 6.93
CA LEU A 242 -5.76 -12.78 6.13
C LEU A 242 -7.14 -13.37 5.85
N ALA A 243 -8.09 -13.21 6.79
CA ALA A 243 -9.43 -13.79 6.68
C ALA A 243 -10.40 -12.95 5.84
N GLY A 244 -10.20 -11.66 5.77
CA GLY A 244 -11.21 -10.70 5.32
C GLY A 244 -10.76 -9.76 4.21
N GLY A 245 -10.35 -10.27 3.08
CA GLY A 245 -10.52 -9.48 1.87
C GLY A 245 -11.89 -9.78 1.26
N ALA A 246 -12.48 -8.87 0.48
CA ALA A 246 -13.68 -9.11 -0.32
C ALA A 246 -13.54 -10.26 -1.35
N SER A 247 -12.43 -10.96 -1.32
CA SER A 247 -12.04 -12.05 -2.21
C SER A 247 -11.93 -13.34 -1.42
N ASN A 248 -12.89 -14.25 -1.65
CA ASN A 248 -12.74 -15.67 -1.34
C ASN A 248 -11.83 -16.36 -2.39
N ALA A 249 -10.90 -15.62 -2.99
CA ALA A 249 -10.04 -16.14 -4.03
C ALA A 249 -9.15 -17.26 -3.49
N PRO A 250 -8.99 -18.34 -4.25
CA PRO A 250 -8.07 -19.42 -3.89
C PRO A 250 -6.65 -18.89 -3.70
N VAL A 251 -5.88 -19.56 -2.85
CA VAL A 251 -4.48 -19.19 -2.58
C VAL A 251 -3.59 -19.80 -3.68
N LYS A 252 -2.88 -18.93 -4.41
CA LYS A 252 -1.90 -19.31 -5.44
C LYS A 252 -0.57 -19.74 -4.81
N SER A 253 -0.04 -18.89 -3.92
CA SER A 253 1.23 -19.15 -3.26
C SER A 253 1.33 -18.42 -1.92
N ILE A 254 2.20 -18.92 -1.06
CA ILE A 254 2.50 -18.37 0.26
C ILE A 254 3.99 -18.09 0.34
N PHE A 255 4.34 -16.88 0.80
CA PHE A 255 5.69 -16.43 1.05
C PHE A 255 5.81 -16.07 2.53
N MET A 256 6.51 -16.91 3.31
CA MET A 256 6.55 -16.83 4.77
C MET A 256 7.99 -16.74 5.28
N GLY A 257 8.25 -15.79 6.16
CA GLY A 257 9.49 -15.71 6.94
C GLY A 257 9.23 -15.92 8.42
N ILE A 258 10.07 -16.72 9.06
CA ILE A 258 10.10 -16.91 10.52
C ILE A 258 11.38 -16.27 11.06
N LEU A 259 11.24 -15.37 12.02
CA LEU A 259 12.31 -14.62 12.64
C LEU A 259 12.44 -15.04 14.12
N ALA A 260 13.62 -15.43 14.53
CA ALA A 260 13.87 -15.87 15.90
C ALA A 260 15.35 -15.65 16.29
N GLY A 261 15.67 -15.88 17.56
CA GLY A 261 17.03 -15.98 18.05
C GLY A 261 17.68 -17.34 17.78
N ASP A 262 18.83 -17.57 18.36
CA ASP A 262 19.61 -18.81 18.24
C ASP A 262 18.91 -20.03 18.86
N ASP A 263 17.90 -19.78 19.69
CA ASP A 263 17.09 -20.78 20.38
C ASP A 263 15.96 -21.39 19.52
N LEU A 264 15.86 -21.02 18.24
CA LEU A 264 14.84 -21.52 17.31
C LEU A 264 14.97 -23.03 17.10
N ARG A 265 13.90 -23.78 17.33
CA ARG A 265 13.85 -25.21 17.16
C ARG A 265 13.24 -25.61 15.82
N LEU A 266 13.74 -26.67 15.21
CA LEU A 266 13.16 -27.22 13.97
C LEU A 266 11.68 -27.56 14.12
N SER A 267 11.27 -28.09 15.28
CA SER A 267 9.87 -28.39 15.59
C SER A 267 8.97 -27.15 15.61
N GLU A 268 9.48 -26.00 16.03
CA GLU A 268 8.74 -24.73 16.00
C GLU A 268 8.55 -24.23 14.57
N VAL A 269 9.61 -24.30 13.74
CA VAL A 269 9.51 -23.96 12.32
C VAL A 269 8.48 -24.84 11.62
N ALA A 270 8.56 -26.17 11.81
CA ALA A 270 7.63 -27.12 11.25
C ALA A 270 6.20 -26.85 11.72
N ARG A 271 6.01 -26.58 13.02
CA ARG A 271 4.70 -26.29 13.59
C ARG A 271 4.02 -25.08 12.97
N VAL A 272 4.74 -23.97 12.82
CA VAL A 272 4.20 -22.73 12.22
C VAL A 272 3.95 -22.95 10.72
N ALA A 273 4.92 -23.50 9.97
CA ALA A 273 4.84 -23.67 8.54
C ALA A 273 3.73 -24.64 8.11
N ASP A 274 3.72 -25.86 8.69
CA ASP A 274 2.73 -26.90 8.33
C ASP A 274 1.33 -26.53 8.82
N GLY A 275 1.21 -25.95 10.01
CA GLY A 275 -0.05 -25.45 10.54
C GLY A 275 -0.64 -24.38 9.65
N PHE A 276 0.16 -23.40 9.22
CA PHE A 276 -0.29 -22.33 8.34
C PHE A 276 -0.69 -22.87 6.94
N ARG A 277 0.13 -23.73 6.32
CA ARG A 277 -0.21 -24.39 5.06
C ARG A 277 -1.53 -25.18 5.15
N SER A 278 -1.74 -25.86 6.26
CA SER A 278 -2.97 -26.66 6.45
C SER A 278 -4.22 -25.77 6.54
N ALA A 279 -4.09 -24.57 7.12
CA ALA A 279 -5.17 -23.61 7.28
C ALA A 279 -5.49 -22.82 6.00
N PHE A 280 -4.45 -22.39 5.25
CA PHE A 280 -4.62 -21.43 4.15
C PHE A 280 -4.46 -22.00 2.75
N GLY A 281 -3.81 -23.15 2.57
CA GLY A 281 -3.65 -23.70 1.22
C GLY A 281 -2.65 -24.85 1.14
N ARG A 282 -3.12 -26.08 1.34
CA ARG A 282 -2.28 -27.29 1.23
C ARG A 282 -1.65 -27.48 -0.14
N ASN A 283 -2.33 -27.00 -1.19
CA ASN A 283 -1.87 -27.14 -2.58
C ASN A 283 -1.17 -25.89 -3.10
N ALA A 284 -1.12 -24.80 -2.31
CA ALA A 284 -0.43 -23.56 -2.70
C ALA A 284 1.08 -23.77 -2.76
N ALA A 285 1.74 -23.13 -3.71
CA ALA A 285 3.20 -23.07 -3.70
C ALA A 285 3.66 -22.36 -2.42
N PHE A 286 4.63 -22.94 -1.71
CA PHE A 286 5.06 -22.47 -0.40
C PHE A 286 6.54 -22.17 -0.39
N GLN A 287 6.89 -20.92 -0.09
CA GLN A 287 8.26 -20.46 0.09
C GLN A 287 8.45 -20.07 1.56
N LEU A 288 9.40 -20.73 2.22
CA LEU A 288 9.74 -20.50 3.61
C LEU A 288 11.15 -19.95 3.72
N GLY A 289 11.34 -18.97 4.59
CA GLY A 289 12.64 -18.52 5.05
C GLY A 289 12.71 -18.44 6.56
N THR A 290 13.93 -18.44 7.09
CA THR A 290 14.17 -18.18 8.51
C THR A 290 15.19 -17.06 8.64
N VAL A 291 15.04 -16.22 9.65
CA VAL A 291 16.00 -15.19 10.03
C VAL A 291 16.50 -15.48 11.42
N ASN A 292 17.82 -15.44 11.59
CA ASN A 292 18.48 -15.61 12.85
C ASN A 292 19.02 -14.26 13.33
N ASP A 293 18.40 -13.67 14.35
CA ASP A 293 18.77 -12.37 14.91
C ASP A 293 18.59 -12.40 16.43
N GLU A 294 19.61 -12.93 17.13
CA GLU A 294 19.59 -13.11 18.59
C GLU A 294 19.39 -11.80 19.33
N GLU A 295 19.97 -10.70 18.84
CA GLU A 295 19.86 -9.40 19.48
C GLU A 295 18.40 -8.91 19.55
N THR A 296 17.62 -9.17 18.50
CA THR A 296 16.23 -8.69 18.38
C THR A 296 15.21 -9.73 18.87
N PHE A 297 15.48 -11.04 18.71
CA PHE A 297 14.49 -12.10 18.86
C PHE A 297 14.85 -13.17 19.91
N SER A 298 15.76 -12.89 20.83
CA SER A 298 16.05 -13.82 21.94
C SER A 298 14.75 -14.20 22.70
N GLY A 299 14.47 -15.50 22.81
CA GLY A 299 13.25 -16.02 23.45
C GLY A 299 11.93 -15.74 22.70
N ARG A 300 12.00 -15.18 21.52
CA ARG A 300 10.84 -14.74 20.71
C ARG A 300 10.80 -15.43 19.37
N ILE A 301 9.62 -15.73 18.86
CA ILE A 301 9.37 -16.02 17.45
C ILE A 301 8.48 -14.92 16.88
N ALA A 302 8.83 -14.44 15.68
CA ALA A 302 7.95 -13.64 14.86
C ALA A 302 7.81 -14.28 13.49
N ALA A 303 6.70 -14.03 12.82
CA ALA A 303 6.49 -14.44 11.44
C ALA A 303 5.86 -13.32 10.65
N ALA A 304 6.29 -13.22 9.36
CA ALA A 304 5.67 -12.33 8.38
C ALA A 304 5.26 -13.17 7.17
N VAL A 305 4.05 -12.96 6.68
CA VAL A 305 3.49 -13.78 5.60
C VAL A 305 2.78 -12.93 4.55
N LEU A 306 3.08 -13.23 3.27
CA LEU A 306 2.30 -12.80 2.10
C LEU A 306 1.57 -14.01 1.53
N VAL A 307 0.26 -13.87 1.34
CA VAL A 307 -0.60 -14.88 0.73
C VAL A 307 -1.10 -14.33 -0.60
N PHE A 308 -0.58 -14.83 -1.71
CA PHE A 308 -0.95 -14.40 -3.06
C PHE A 308 -2.25 -15.07 -3.50
N GLU A 309 -3.16 -14.29 -4.06
CA GLU A 309 -4.47 -14.73 -4.51
C GLU A 309 -4.43 -15.24 -5.95
N GLU A 310 -5.20 -16.30 -6.25
CA GLU A 310 -5.36 -16.81 -7.61
C GLU A 310 -6.44 -16.01 -8.35
N GLY A 311 -6.27 -15.84 -9.68
CA GLY A 311 -7.29 -15.22 -10.53
C GLY A 311 -7.37 -13.69 -10.45
N THR A 312 -6.48 -13.02 -9.71
CA THR A 312 -6.37 -11.57 -9.75
C THR A 312 -5.70 -11.11 -11.05
N VAL A 313 -6.09 -9.91 -11.53
CA VAL A 313 -5.62 -9.40 -12.82
C VAL A 313 -4.12 -9.09 -12.74
N ALA A 314 -3.31 -9.90 -13.42
CA ALA A 314 -1.87 -9.68 -13.46
C ALA A 314 -1.53 -8.50 -14.39
N LYS A 315 -0.51 -7.72 -14.00
CA LYS A 315 0.07 -6.64 -14.79
C LYS A 315 0.40 -7.10 -16.22
N GLY A 316 0.03 -6.30 -17.20
CA GLY A 316 0.32 -6.60 -18.61
C GLY A 316 -0.60 -7.60 -19.29
N SER A 317 -1.58 -8.19 -18.59
CA SER A 317 -2.61 -9.03 -19.20
C SER A 317 -3.47 -8.22 -20.20
N LYS A 318 -4.16 -8.92 -21.13
CA LYS A 318 -5.11 -8.25 -22.05
C LYS A 318 -6.24 -7.59 -21.27
N GLU A 319 -6.70 -8.21 -20.16
CA GLU A 319 -7.71 -7.69 -19.25
C GLU A 319 -7.21 -6.43 -18.52
N SER A 320 -5.98 -6.44 -18.01
CA SER A 320 -5.34 -5.29 -17.38
C SER A 320 -5.26 -4.10 -18.34
N ARG A 321 -4.80 -4.32 -19.59
CA ARG A 321 -4.75 -3.27 -20.64
C ARG A 321 -6.13 -2.75 -21.01
N LYS A 322 -7.16 -3.62 -21.06
CA LYS A 322 -8.54 -3.24 -21.34
C LYS A 322 -9.13 -2.41 -20.20
N ALA A 323 -8.90 -2.81 -18.95
CA ALA A 323 -9.37 -2.08 -17.76
C ALA A 323 -8.68 -0.71 -17.62
N LEU A 324 -7.36 -0.61 -17.86
CA LEU A 324 -6.64 0.66 -17.91
C LEU A 324 -7.21 1.61 -18.99
N ARG A 325 -7.54 1.07 -20.19
CA ARG A 325 -8.19 1.86 -21.25
C ARG A 325 -9.60 2.31 -20.85
N ALA A 326 -10.37 1.45 -20.18
CA ALA A 326 -11.71 1.80 -19.69
C ALA A 326 -11.65 2.87 -18.59
N ALA A 327 -10.74 2.73 -17.64
CA ALA A 327 -10.51 3.72 -16.58
C ALA A 327 -10.05 5.08 -17.16
N ALA A 328 -9.15 5.07 -18.15
CA ALA A 328 -8.70 6.28 -18.84
C ALA A 328 -9.85 6.96 -19.63
N LYS A 329 -10.75 6.17 -20.24
CA LYS A 329 -11.93 6.69 -20.95
C LYS A 329 -12.93 7.31 -19.97
N ASN A 330 -13.21 6.62 -18.85
CA ASN A 330 -14.13 7.15 -17.83
C ASN A 330 -13.58 8.44 -17.22
N ARG A 331 -12.26 8.53 -17.01
CA ARG A 331 -11.61 9.74 -16.52
C ARG A 331 -11.75 10.90 -17.50
N LYS A 332 -11.48 10.68 -18.80
CA LYS A 332 -11.68 11.73 -19.84
C LYS A 332 -13.11 12.21 -19.89
N ASN A 333 -14.09 11.32 -19.68
CA ASN A 333 -15.50 11.68 -19.63
C ASN A 333 -15.83 12.50 -18.38
N ALA A 334 -15.24 12.17 -17.22
CA ALA A 334 -15.41 12.93 -15.98
C ALA A 334 -14.72 14.32 -16.07
N GLU A 335 -13.53 14.41 -16.64
CA GLU A 335 -12.82 15.66 -16.89
C GLU A 335 -13.57 16.54 -17.89
N ALA A 336 -14.16 15.95 -18.94
CA ALA A 336 -15.02 16.67 -19.89
C ALA A 336 -16.33 17.17 -19.26
N ALA A 337 -16.91 16.40 -18.33
CA ALA A 337 -18.11 16.81 -17.59
C ALA A 337 -17.81 17.96 -16.61
N LEU A 338 -16.66 17.90 -15.91
CA LEU A 338 -16.16 18.98 -15.05
C LEU A 338 -15.85 20.25 -15.86
N ALA A 339 -15.15 20.13 -16.97
CA ALA A 339 -14.85 21.25 -17.87
C ALA A 339 -16.10 21.85 -18.53
N ALA A 340 -17.16 21.05 -18.73
CA ALA A 340 -18.44 21.53 -19.19
C ALA A 340 -19.20 22.28 -18.08
N ALA A 341 -19.10 21.83 -16.84
CA ALA A 341 -19.67 22.52 -15.67
C ALA A 341 -18.96 23.87 -15.41
N ASP A 342 -17.65 23.92 -15.58
CA ASP A 342 -16.83 25.13 -15.35
C ASP A 342 -17.05 26.21 -16.45
N ARG A 343 -17.49 25.82 -17.67
CA ARG A 343 -17.81 26.78 -18.73
C ARG A 343 -19.03 27.65 -18.44
N PHE A 344 -19.84 27.29 -17.49
CA PHE A 344 -21.04 28.03 -17.10
C PHE A 344 -20.87 28.82 -15.79
N SER A 345 -19.73 28.71 -15.10
CA SER A 345 -19.48 29.40 -13.84
C SER A 345 -19.30 30.92 -13.98
N ASP A 346 -18.92 31.42 -15.17
CA ASP A 346 -18.71 32.84 -15.48
C ASP A 346 -19.87 33.49 -16.26
N SER A 347 -20.95 32.74 -16.55
CA SER A 347 -22.12 33.34 -17.18
C SER A 347 -23.06 33.94 -16.13
N GLU A 348 -23.54 35.18 -16.34
CA GLU A 348 -24.60 35.76 -15.53
C GLU A 348 -25.82 34.82 -15.58
N LYS A 349 -26.38 34.52 -14.41
CA LYS A 349 -27.56 33.64 -14.27
C LYS A 349 -28.69 34.11 -15.16
N THR A 350 -29.21 33.25 -16.00
CA THR A 350 -30.35 33.56 -16.88
C THR A 350 -31.63 33.53 -16.07
N MET A 351 -32.06 34.70 -15.58
CA MET A 351 -33.28 34.85 -14.77
C MET A 351 -34.45 35.25 -15.66
N TRP A 352 -35.58 34.54 -15.53
CA TRP A 352 -36.86 34.89 -16.19
C TRP A 352 -38.00 34.80 -15.18
N HIS A 353 -38.71 35.91 -14.99
CA HIS A 353 -39.80 36.02 -14.00
C HIS A 353 -39.46 35.54 -12.58
N GLY A 354 -38.19 35.68 -12.17
CA GLY A 354 -37.71 35.26 -10.86
C GLY A 354 -37.29 33.78 -10.78
N GLU A 355 -37.35 33.04 -11.88
CA GLU A 355 -36.84 31.66 -11.98
C GLU A 355 -35.47 31.63 -12.65
N ASP A 356 -34.55 30.85 -12.09
CA ASP A 356 -33.23 30.57 -12.63
C ASP A 356 -33.34 29.50 -13.75
N LEU A 357 -33.20 29.92 -15.02
CA LEU A 357 -33.35 29.06 -16.18
C LEU A 357 -32.15 28.11 -16.38
N ASP A 358 -31.04 28.36 -15.72
CA ASP A 358 -29.87 27.48 -15.79
C ASP A 358 -30.07 26.19 -14.98
N ILE A 359 -31.06 26.17 -14.11
CA ILE A 359 -31.53 24.98 -13.40
C ILE A 359 -32.51 24.20 -14.29
N PRO A 360 -32.26 22.90 -14.58
CA PRO A 360 -33.14 22.07 -15.38
C PRO A 360 -34.60 22.08 -14.86
N THR A 361 -35.57 22.14 -15.75
CA THR A 361 -37.03 22.33 -15.43
C THR A 361 -37.56 21.26 -14.46
N TYR A 362 -37.08 20.03 -14.53
CA TYR A 362 -37.50 18.95 -13.62
C TYR A 362 -37.05 19.19 -12.17
N LEU A 363 -35.88 19.81 -11.98
CA LEU A 363 -35.37 20.20 -10.64
C LEU A 363 -36.12 21.44 -10.13
N ARG A 364 -36.39 22.44 -10.99
CA ARG A 364 -37.10 23.64 -10.61
C ARG A 364 -38.54 23.34 -10.19
N ARG A 365 -39.20 22.36 -10.82
CA ARG A 365 -40.60 21.97 -10.57
C ARG A 365 -40.74 20.73 -9.70
N ASN A 366 -39.63 20.23 -9.13
CA ASN A 366 -39.62 19.06 -8.24
C ASN A 366 -40.32 17.83 -8.85
N LEU A 367 -40.14 17.59 -10.16
CA LEU A 367 -40.74 16.47 -10.89
C LEU A 367 -39.83 15.24 -10.75
N THR A 368 -40.34 14.14 -10.23
CA THR A 368 -39.70 12.82 -10.27
C THR A 368 -39.82 12.29 -11.70
N LEU A 369 -38.66 12.02 -12.33
CA LEU A 369 -38.63 11.31 -13.60
C LEU A 369 -38.62 9.81 -13.28
N ASP A 370 -39.74 9.14 -13.59
CA ASP A 370 -39.79 7.67 -13.62
C ASP A 370 -38.82 7.17 -14.70
N ARG A 371 -37.97 6.21 -14.29
CA ARG A 371 -37.02 5.54 -15.17
C ARG A 371 -37.65 4.41 -15.94
#